data_4d68755553d40f198d255b7d8442ce90
#
_entry.id   4d68755553d40f198d255b7d8442ce90
#
_cell.length_a   1.000
_cell.length_b   1.000
_cell.length_c   1.000
_cell.angle_alpha   90.00
_cell.angle_beta   90.00
_cell.angle_gamma   90.00
#
_symmetry.space_group_name_H-M   'P 1'
#
loop_
_entity.id
_entity.type
_entity.pdbx_description
1 polymer ?
#
loop_
_entity_poly.entity_id
_entity_poly.type
_entity_poly.pdbx_seq_one_letter_code
_entity_poly.pdbx_strand_id
1 'polypeptide(L)'
;MASFFHAGLGRKSNWLAGVAAFVGLAACATPSTSFPVIPEAQVQAAALIDQRASVEARLDRLARVQAIAWPLLVENVGLCHERRADRFGISIGNDRTIRSLADGFTLEQVNAIGYDASPVVLNVSAGSPAALAGIVRGSVPVRVGGTEINGEMKALNGALADFTELREKAKEADRGDVEGASELPVLPVVFRQPDGSELEADLAPETVCSIPINVSERDAVNANTGGTSVNMFRGLLTYMQNDDDVAIVVAHEIGHVIGRHVPKQRRNSYTSGMIVWGVPLALGASIFDGFFGSALERWAGVETPPGQAGMTRVLNGVLGTRSFEREADYIGMYVAARGGVDISNAENVFAAFSKLSPTSTYGVRTHPTTPERQLAIKAAREEIEAKRAAGELLIPNDWPFPVPLEEDAALAETN
;
A
#
# COMPACT_ATOMS: atom_id res chain seq x y z
N MET A 1 -38.47 74.18 -28.45
CA MET A 1 -37.46 74.46 -29.50
C MET A 1 -36.36 73.43 -29.33
N ALA A 2 -36.32 72.51 -30.22
CA ALA A 2 -35.31 72.16 -31.20
C ALA A 2 -34.02 71.60 -30.55
N SER A 3 -33.38 70.55 -30.94
CA SER A 3 -33.42 69.64 -32.06
C SER A 3 -32.33 68.58 -31.82
N PHE A 4 -32.63 67.38 -32.15
CA PHE A 4 -31.85 66.33 -32.77
C PHE A 4 -30.29 66.50 -32.90
N PHE A 5 -29.51 65.48 -32.52
CA PHE A 5 -28.67 64.74 -33.47
C PHE A 5 -28.35 63.31 -32.98
N HIS A 6 -28.88 62.35 -33.71
CA HIS A 6 -28.38 61.00 -33.76
C HIS A 6 -27.07 60.95 -34.53
N ALA A 7 -26.11 60.21 -34.06
CA ALA A 7 -25.08 59.66 -34.91
C ALA A 7 -24.74 58.27 -34.44
N GLY A 8 -25.15 57.30 -35.23
CA GLY A 8 -24.80 55.90 -35.08
C GLY A 8 -23.32 55.68 -35.36
N LEU A 9 -22.72 54.88 -34.56
CA LEU A 9 -21.43 54.26 -34.85
C LEU A 9 -21.66 52.75 -34.96
N GLY A 10 -21.75 52.35 -36.18
CA GLY A 10 -21.84 51.10 -36.81
C GLY A 10 -20.75 50.12 -36.49
N ARG A 11 -21.18 48.92 -36.30
CA ARG A 11 -20.85 47.62 -36.92
C ARG A 11 -19.53 47.58 -37.74
N LYS A 12 -18.35 47.82 -37.14
CA LYS A 12 -17.07 47.50 -37.79
C LYS A 12 -16.05 46.75 -36.93
N SER A 13 -16.42 46.29 -35.72
CA SER A 13 -15.47 45.59 -34.85
C SER A 13 -15.46 44.06 -34.95
N ASN A 14 -16.42 43.45 -35.63
CA ASN A 14 -16.49 41.95 -35.63
C ASN A 14 -15.68 41.31 -36.78
N TRP A 15 -15.20 42.08 -37.76
CA TRP A 15 -14.38 41.50 -38.83
C TRP A 15 -12.88 41.36 -38.42
N LEU A 16 -12.38 42.24 -37.61
CA LEU A 16 -11.01 42.15 -37.14
C LEU A 16 -10.80 41.02 -36.09
N ALA A 17 -11.82 40.70 -35.29
CA ALA A 17 -11.76 39.59 -34.35
C ALA A 17 -11.78 38.22 -35.06
N GLY A 18 -12.53 38.09 -36.18
CA GLY A 18 -12.56 36.87 -36.97
C GLY A 18 -11.23 36.59 -37.68
N VAL A 19 -10.57 37.64 -38.20
CA VAL A 19 -9.27 37.50 -38.88
C VAL A 19 -8.15 37.19 -37.86
N ALA A 20 -8.18 37.76 -36.68
CA ALA A 20 -7.21 37.43 -35.64
C ALA A 20 -7.34 36.00 -35.14
N ALA A 21 -8.55 35.43 -35.07
CA ALA A 21 -8.76 34.03 -34.70
C ALA A 21 -8.26 33.05 -35.77
N PHE A 22 -8.37 33.41 -37.06
CA PHE A 22 -7.85 32.57 -38.16
C PHE A 22 -6.34 32.62 -38.32
N VAL A 23 -5.70 33.76 -37.99
CA VAL A 23 -4.23 33.88 -38.02
C VAL A 23 -3.59 33.16 -36.84
N GLY A 24 -4.28 33.03 -35.68
CA GLY A 24 -3.80 32.28 -34.51
C GLY A 24 -3.75 30.77 -34.75
N LEU A 25 -4.60 30.20 -35.61
CA LEU A 25 -4.58 28.77 -35.94
C LEU A 25 -3.47 28.37 -36.93
N ALA A 26 -2.91 29.33 -37.67
CA ALA A 26 -1.78 29.09 -38.58
C ALA A 26 -0.39 29.11 -37.87
N ALA A 27 -0.32 29.39 -36.58
CA ALA A 27 0.91 29.47 -35.83
C ALA A 27 1.31 28.15 -35.13
N CYS A 28 0.57 27.05 -35.30
CA CYS A 28 1.00 25.74 -34.87
C CYS A 28 2.17 25.28 -35.73
N ALA A 29 3.37 25.19 -35.15
CA ALA A 29 4.51 24.63 -35.85
C ALA A 29 4.23 23.16 -36.21
N THR A 30 4.28 22.88 -37.51
CA THR A 30 4.16 21.51 -38.04
C THR A 30 5.56 20.90 -38.20
N PRO A 31 5.70 19.56 -38.12
CA PRO A 31 6.96 18.89 -38.42
C PRO A 31 7.46 19.27 -39.78
N SER A 32 8.77 19.60 -39.92
CA SER A 32 9.38 20.03 -41.18
C SER A 32 9.89 18.86 -42.04
N THR A 33 9.79 17.63 -41.52
CA THR A 33 10.22 16.40 -42.22
C THR A 33 9.04 15.47 -42.45
N SER A 34 9.08 14.71 -43.52
CA SER A 34 8.17 13.58 -43.77
C SER A 34 8.74 12.32 -43.11
N PHE A 35 7.87 11.53 -42.50
CA PHE A 35 8.23 10.22 -41.93
C PHE A 35 7.42 9.12 -42.64
N PRO A 36 7.92 7.85 -42.57
CA PRO A 36 7.21 6.73 -43.18
C PRO A 36 5.79 6.59 -42.62
N VAL A 37 4.85 6.29 -43.51
CA VAL A 37 3.46 5.97 -43.12
C VAL A 37 3.45 4.53 -42.57
N ILE A 38 3.05 4.39 -41.30
CA ILE A 38 2.90 3.09 -40.66
C ILE A 38 1.44 2.65 -40.81
N PRO A 39 1.16 1.44 -41.36
CA PRO A 39 -0.20 0.92 -41.46
C PRO A 39 -0.89 0.85 -40.08
N GLU A 40 -2.13 1.30 -40.01
CA GLU A 40 -2.93 1.33 -38.78
C GLU A 40 -2.98 -0.04 -38.07
N ALA A 41 -3.10 -1.14 -38.83
CA ALA A 41 -3.10 -2.48 -38.28
C ALA A 41 -1.80 -2.84 -37.53
N GLN A 42 -0.65 -2.31 -37.99
CA GLN A 42 0.64 -2.50 -37.28
C GLN A 42 0.69 -1.68 -36.00
N VAL A 43 0.17 -0.46 -36.02
CA VAL A 43 0.08 0.39 -34.81
C VAL A 43 -0.80 -0.27 -33.75
N GLN A 44 -1.97 -0.80 -34.16
CA GLN A 44 -2.87 -1.50 -33.23
C GLN A 44 -2.26 -2.78 -32.68
N ALA A 45 -1.58 -3.58 -33.49
CA ALA A 45 -0.88 -4.79 -33.03
C ALA A 45 0.23 -4.45 -32.02
N ALA A 46 1.04 -3.42 -32.30
CA ALA A 46 2.06 -2.95 -31.38
C ALA A 46 1.45 -2.43 -30.06
N ALA A 47 0.35 -1.68 -30.13
CA ALA A 47 -0.34 -1.18 -28.94
C ALA A 47 -0.85 -2.31 -28.02
N LEU A 48 -1.36 -3.41 -28.56
CA LEU A 48 -1.78 -4.58 -27.78
C LEU A 48 -0.58 -5.25 -27.05
N ILE A 49 0.56 -5.36 -27.74
CA ILE A 49 1.79 -5.90 -27.16
C ILE A 49 2.25 -5.03 -25.98
N ASP A 50 2.29 -3.70 -26.17
CA ASP A 50 2.71 -2.76 -25.14
C ASP A 50 1.73 -2.74 -23.96
N GLN A 51 0.42 -2.81 -24.23
CA GLN A 51 -0.60 -2.91 -23.18
C GLN A 51 -0.45 -4.17 -22.34
N ARG A 52 -0.25 -5.32 -22.98
CA ARG A 52 0.00 -6.58 -22.29
C ARG A 52 1.26 -6.50 -21.43
N ALA A 53 2.36 -6.04 -21.98
CA ALA A 53 3.62 -5.85 -21.25
C ALA A 53 3.45 -4.91 -20.04
N SER A 54 2.66 -3.86 -20.16
CA SER A 54 2.34 -2.94 -19.07
C SER A 54 1.57 -3.64 -17.94
N VAL A 55 0.57 -4.46 -18.24
CA VAL A 55 -0.19 -5.23 -17.24
C VAL A 55 0.72 -6.27 -16.56
N GLU A 56 1.51 -7.02 -17.34
CA GLU A 56 2.45 -8.01 -16.79
C GLU A 56 3.45 -7.36 -15.83
N ALA A 57 4.05 -6.22 -16.20
CA ALA A 57 4.96 -5.49 -15.33
C ALA A 57 4.32 -5.00 -14.02
N ARG A 58 3.03 -4.70 -14.02
CA ARG A 58 2.27 -4.36 -12.79
C ARG A 58 2.05 -5.58 -11.91
N LEU A 59 1.67 -6.70 -12.52
CA LEU A 59 1.50 -7.97 -11.80
C LEU A 59 2.84 -8.47 -11.23
N ASP A 60 3.95 -8.29 -11.93
CA ASP A 60 5.29 -8.65 -11.46
C ASP A 60 5.70 -7.80 -10.25
N ARG A 61 5.43 -6.48 -10.28
CA ARG A 61 5.66 -5.61 -9.11
C ARG A 61 4.81 -6.02 -7.91
N LEU A 62 3.54 -6.36 -8.14
CA LEU A 62 2.66 -6.85 -7.08
C LEU A 62 3.18 -8.18 -6.52
N ALA A 63 3.57 -9.11 -7.39
CA ALA A 63 4.14 -10.40 -7.00
C ALA A 63 5.41 -10.24 -6.15
N ARG A 64 6.34 -9.37 -6.58
CA ARG A 64 7.55 -9.05 -5.82
C ARG A 64 7.22 -8.54 -4.41
N VAL A 65 6.32 -7.55 -4.30
CA VAL A 65 5.96 -6.97 -3.00
C VAL A 65 5.24 -7.97 -2.11
N GLN A 66 4.34 -8.80 -2.67
CA GLN A 66 3.64 -9.83 -1.91
C GLN A 66 4.57 -10.96 -1.45
N ALA A 67 5.58 -11.34 -2.25
CA ALA A 67 6.60 -12.30 -1.85
C ALA A 67 7.45 -11.77 -0.68
N ILE A 68 7.83 -10.49 -0.73
CA ILE A 68 8.56 -9.81 0.36
C ILE A 68 7.69 -9.71 1.63
N ALA A 69 6.41 -9.39 1.47
CA ALA A 69 5.51 -9.15 2.59
C ALA A 69 5.03 -10.45 3.27
N TRP A 70 4.98 -11.57 2.56
CA TRP A 70 4.42 -12.82 3.09
C TRP A 70 5.08 -13.26 4.39
N PRO A 71 6.41 -13.44 4.49
CA PRO A 71 7.05 -13.79 5.75
C PRO A 71 6.85 -12.73 6.84
N LEU A 72 6.81 -11.44 6.48
CA LEU A 72 6.53 -10.36 7.45
C LEU A 72 5.13 -10.49 8.06
N LEU A 73 4.15 -10.98 7.29
CA LEU A 73 2.76 -11.14 7.76
C LEU A 73 2.57 -12.42 8.55
N VAL A 74 3.24 -13.52 8.19
CA VAL A 74 3.18 -14.82 8.87
C VAL A 74 3.88 -14.74 10.22
N GLU A 75 5.15 -14.37 10.22
CA GLU A 75 6.01 -14.41 11.40
C GLU A 75 5.65 -13.38 12.49
N ASN A 76 4.77 -12.44 12.15
CA ASN A 76 4.34 -11.38 13.05
C ASN A 76 2.88 -11.49 13.52
N VAL A 77 2.24 -12.64 13.36
CA VAL A 77 0.86 -12.89 13.83
C VAL A 77 0.70 -12.54 15.31
N GLY A 78 1.70 -12.90 16.15
CA GLY A 78 1.72 -12.57 17.57
C GLY A 78 1.68 -11.07 17.87
N LEU A 79 2.26 -10.23 17.01
CA LEU A 79 2.26 -8.77 17.18
C LEU A 79 0.99 -8.10 16.61
N CYS A 80 0.22 -8.78 15.75
CA CYS A 80 -0.93 -8.18 15.05
C CYS A 80 -2.22 -8.10 15.87
N HIS A 81 -2.23 -8.60 17.10
CA HIS A 81 -3.35 -8.55 18.03
C HIS A 81 -4.70 -9.01 17.41
N GLU A 82 -5.63 -8.06 17.14
CA GLU A 82 -6.98 -8.36 16.59
C GLU A 82 -7.00 -8.52 15.05
N ARG A 83 -5.88 -8.31 14.36
CA ARG A 83 -5.79 -8.31 12.90
C ARG A 83 -5.19 -9.60 12.38
N ARG A 84 -5.91 -10.69 12.54
CA ARG A 84 -5.50 -12.01 12.06
C ARG A 84 -6.49 -12.52 11.03
N ALA A 85 -6.02 -13.25 10.05
CA ALA A 85 -6.87 -13.94 9.09
C ALA A 85 -6.13 -15.12 8.48
N ASP A 86 -6.89 -16.18 8.18
CA ASP A 86 -6.39 -17.32 7.44
C ASP A 86 -6.23 -16.95 5.96
N ARG A 87 -5.08 -17.28 5.38
CA ARG A 87 -4.74 -16.97 3.98
C ARG A 87 -4.01 -18.15 3.33
N PHE A 88 -4.15 -18.28 2.03
CA PHE A 88 -3.45 -19.28 1.23
C PHE A 88 -2.24 -18.70 0.48
N GLY A 89 -2.00 -17.40 0.57
CA GLY A 89 -0.94 -16.70 -0.16
C GLY A 89 -1.16 -16.66 -1.68
N ILE A 90 -2.41 -16.64 -2.10
CA ILE A 90 -2.83 -16.62 -3.50
C ILE A 90 -3.72 -15.39 -3.78
N SER A 91 -3.52 -14.76 -4.92
CA SER A 91 -4.39 -13.69 -5.43
C SER A 91 -5.06 -14.17 -6.71
N ILE A 92 -6.39 -14.22 -6.71
CA ILE A 92 -7.19 -14.59 -7.87
C ILE A 92 -8.00 -13.37 -8.31
N GLY A 93 -8.08 -13.15 -9.61
CA GLY A 93 -8.83 -12.05 -10.19
C GLY A 93 -9.35 -12.38 -11.58
N ASN A 94 -9.98 -11.41 -12.22
CA ASN A 94 -10.50 -11.49 -13.58
C ASN A 94 -10.24 -10.17 -14.33
N ASP A 95 -10.86 -9.98 -15.48
CA ASP A 95 -10.76 -8.77 -16.30
C ASP A 95 -11.06 -7.47 -15.50
N ARG A 96 -12.04 -7.49 -14.60
CA ARG A 96 -12.37 -6.33 -13.75
C ARG A 96 -11.28 -6.04 -12.74
N THR A 97 -10.66 -7.09 -12.19
CA THR A 97 -9.51 -6.97 -11.28
C THR A 97 -8.33 -6.35 -12.04
N ILE A 98 -8.00 -6.87 -13.24
CA ILE A 98 -6.94 -6.34 -14.09
C ILE A 98 -7.22 -4.88 -14.45
N ARG A 99 -8.45 -4.54 -14.86
CA ARG A 99 -8.85 -3.17 -15.15
C ARG A 99 -8.66 -2.24 -13.95
N SER A 100 -8.94 -2.69 -12.73
CA SER A 100 -8.74 -1.88 -11.53
C SER A 100 -7.26 -1.65 -11.20
N LEU A 101 -6.40 -2.61 -11.55
CA LEU A 101 -4.95 -2.50 -11.42
C LEU A 101 -4.34 -1.66 -12.56
N ALA A 102 -4.95 -1.67 -13.74
CA ALA A 102 -4.45 -1.04 -14.95
C ALA A 102 -5.16 0.30 -15.20
N ASP A 103 -4.78 1.35 -14.48
CA ASP A 103 -5.32 2.70 -14.63
C ASP A 103 -5.35 3.14 -16.12
N GLY A 104 -6.53 3.60 -16.56
CA GLY A 104 -6.74 4.10 -17.91
C GLY A 104 -7.12 3.02 -18.95
N PHE A 105 -7.12 1.72 -18.59
CA PHE A 105 -7.56 0.68 -19.54
C PHE A 105 -9.08 0.52 -19.51
N THR A 106 -9.66 0.33 -20.70
CA THR A 106 -11.05 -0.11 -20.81
C THR A 106 -11.15 -1.62 -20.64
N LEU A 107 -12.36 -2.13 -20.33
CA LEU A 107 -12.58 -3.57 -20.23
C LEU A 107 -12.31 -4.30 -21.54
N GLU A 108 -12.64 -3.67 -22.68
CA GLU A 108 -12.36 -4.19 -24.00
C GLU A 108 -10.86 -4.38 -24.27
N GLN A 109 -10.03 -3.40 -23.86
CA GLN A 109 -8.56 -3.50 -23.95
C GLN A 109 -8.01 -4.62 -23.06
N VAL A 110 -8.56 -4.80 -21.85
CA VAL A 110 -8.19 -5.89 -20.97
C VAL A 110 -8.56 -7.24 -21.56
N ASN A 111 -9.74 -7.36 -22.17
CA ASN A 111 -10.14 -8.60 -22.85
C ASN A 111 -9.26 -8.87 -24.09
N ALA A 112 -8.91 -7.84 -24.85
CA ALA A 112 -8.04 -7.97 -26.03
C ALA A 112 -6.64 -8.50 -25.71
N ILE A 113 -6.14 -8.27 -24.48
CA ILE A 113 -4.85 -8.81 -24.03
C ILE A 113 -4.97 -10.17 -23.33
N GLY A 114 -6.16 -10.79 -23.32
CA GLY A 114 -6.37 -12.19 -22.92
C GLY A 114 -6.93 -12.41 -21.52
N TYR A 115 -7.43 -11.37 -20.84
CA TYR A 115 -8.16 -11.54 -19.58
C TYR A 115 -9.66 -11.39 -19.83
N ASP A 116 -10.45 -12.31 -19.31
CA ASP A 116 -11.91 -12.30 -19.40
C ASP A 116 -12.57 -12.30 -18.00
N ALA A 117 -13.87 -12.56 -17.95
CA ALA A 117 -14.62 -12.58 -16.70
C ALA A 117 -14.27 -13.78 -15.78
N SER A 118 -13.56 -14.78 -16.31
CA SER A 118 -13.19 -15.99 -15.56
C SER A 118 -12.11 -15.72 -14.52
N PRO A 119 -12.17 -16.35 -13.34
CA PRO A 119 -11.13 -16.25 -12.34
C PRO A 119 -9.83 -16.90 -12.82
N VAL A 120 -8.72 -16.20 -12.62
CA VAL A 120 -7.37 -16.67 -12.91
C VAL A 120 -6.43 -16.28 -11.77
N VAL A 121 -5.46 -17.11 -11.48
CA VAL A 121 -4.42 -16.83 -10.49
C VAL A 121 -3.51 -15.71 -11.02
N LEU A 122 -3.48 -14.58 -10.34
CA LEU A 122 -2.67 -13.41 -10.67
C LEU A 122 -1.32 -13.42 -9.98
N ASN A 123 -1.28 -13.97 -8.76
CA ASN A 123 -0.06 -14.10 -7.96
C ASN A 123 -0.17 -15.26 -6.97
N VAL A 124 0.98 -15.85 -6.66
CA VAL A 124 1.19 -16.80 -5.56
C VAL A 124 2.43 -16.36 -4.79
N SER A 125 2.30 -16.13 -3.49
CA SER A 125 3.40 -15.73 -2.63
C SER A 125 4.33 -16.92 -2.37
N ALA A 126 5.63 -16.73 -2.53
CA ALA A 126 6.62 -17.78 -2.26
C ALA A 126 6.52 -18.26 -0.79
N GLY A 127 6.67 -19.56 -0.57
CA GLY A 127 6.55 -20.18 0.76
C GLY A 127 5.12 -20.30 1.31
N SER A 128 4.11 -19.79 0.61
CA SER A 128 2.72 -19.90 1.02
C SER A 128 2.13 -21.29 0.79
N PRO A 129 1.02 -21.65 1.46
CA PRO A 129 0.33 -22.92 1.21
C PRO A 129 0.01 -23.18 -0.27
N ALA A 130 -0.42 -22.16 -1.02
CA ALA A 130 -0.68 -22.31 -2.45
C ALA A 130 0.61 -22.57 -3.27
N ALA A 131 1.73 -21.92 -2.91
CA ALA A 131 3.01 -22.17 -3.57
C ALA A 131 3.54 -23.58 -3.27
N LEU A 132 3.43 -24.02 -2.01
CA LEU A 132 3.86 -25.36 -1.58
C LEU A 132 3.03 -26.46 -2.25
N ALA A 133 1.74 -26.19 -2.52
CA ALA A 133 0.88 -27.07 -3.29
C ALA A 133 1.20 -27.09 -4.80
N GLY A 134 2.05 -26.21 -5.31
CA GLY A 134 2.42 -26.15 -6.72
C GLY A 134 1.49 -25.32 -7.60
N ILE A 135 0.60 -24.52 -7.01
CA ILE A 135 -0.24 -23.58 -7.76
C ILE A 135 0.67 -22.45 -8.29
N VAL A 136 0.49 -22.09 -9.55
CA VAL A 136 1.28 -21.03 -10.20
C VAL A 136 0.40 -19.95 -10.81
N ARG A 137 0.99 -18.78 -11.11
CA ARG A 137 0.33 -17.70 -11.85
C ARG A 137 -0.19 -18.22 -13.20
N GLY A 138 -1.41 -17.81 -13.56
CA GLY A 138 -2.10 -18.28 -14.76
C GLY A 138 -2.93 -19.53 -14.56
N SER A 139 -2.86 -20.22 -13.40
CA SER A 139 -3.74 -21.32 -13.06
C SER A 139 -5.19 -20.85 -12.97
N VAL A 140 -6.12 -21.70 -13.36
CA VAL A 140 -7.57 -21.42 -13.36
C VAL A 140 -8.24 -22.35 -12.36
N PRO A 141 -9.01 -21.84 -11.38
CA PRO A 141 -9.72 -22.69 -10.45
C PRO A 141 -10.84 -23.45 -11.18
N VAL A 142 -10.85 -24.77 -11.04
CA VAL A 142 -11.86 -25.69 -11.60
C VAL A 142 -12.88 -26.06 -10.53
N ARG A 143 -12.40 -26.50 -9.35
CA ARG A 143 -13.23 -26.86 -8.19
C ARG A 143 -12.61 -26.34 -6.91
N VAL A 144 -13.43 -25.80 -6.01
CA VAL A 144 -13.01 -25.25 -4.71
C VAL A 144 -14.03 -25.67 -3.65
N GLY A 145 -13.59 -26.38 -2.60
CA GLY A 145 -14.46 -26.81 -1.51
C GLY A 145 -15.63 -27.69 -1.97
N GLY A 146 -15.48 -28.47 -3.04
CA GLY A 146 -16.55 -29.28 -3.63
C GLY A 146 -17.45 -28.51 -4.62
N THR A 147 -17.28 -27.22 -4.79
CA THR A 147 -18.05 -26.37 -5.73
C THR A 147 -17.33 -26.27 -7.08
N GLU A 148 -18.01 -26.60 -8.17
CA GLU A 148 -17.52 -26.37 -9.53
C GLU A 148 -17.58 -24.87 -9.86
N ILE A 149 -16.44 -24.31 -10.32
CA ILE A 149 -16.31 -22.86 -10.52
C ILE A 149 -16.83 -22.43 -11.90
N ASN A 150 -16.68 -23.25 -12.94
CA ASN A 150 -17.21 -23.02 -14.29
C ASN A 150 -16.89 -21.63 -14.87
N GLY A 151 -15.73 -21.06 -14.51
CA GLY A 151 -15.33 -19.72 -14.93
C GLY A 151 -16.06 -18.57 -14.21
N GLU A 152 -16.81 -18.83 -13.15
CA GLU A 152 -17.60 -17.81 -12.44
C GLU A 152 -16.94 -17.32 -11.16
N MET A 153 -16.53 -16.05 -11.10
CA MET A 153 -16.02 -15.41 -9.87
C MET A 153 -17.01 -15.50 -8.70
N LYS A 154 -18.31 -15.49 -8.99
CA LYS A 154 -19.33 -15.60 -7.94
C LYS A 154 -19.31 -16.98 -7.27
N ALA A 155 -19.15 -18.05 -8.04
CA ALA A 155 -19.04 -19.42 -7.52
C ALA A 155 -17.78 -19.56 -6.64
N LEU A 156 -16.64 -19.04 -7.12
CA LEU A 156 -15.40 -19.03 -6.36
C LEU A 156 -15.56 -18.29 -5.01
N ASN A 157 -16.11 -17.07 -5.04
CA ASN A 157 -16.30 -16.27 -3.83
C ASN A 157 -17.26 -16.96 -2.84
N GLY A 158 -18.30 -17.64 -3.34
CA GLY A 158 -19.21 -18.44 -2.53
C GLY A 158 -18.49 -19.60 -1.84
N ALA A 159 -17.75 -20.40 -2.58
CA ALA A 159 -17.00 -21.53 -2.05
C ALA A 159 -15.96 -21.11 -0.97
N LEU A 160 -15.28 -19.99 -1.19
CA LEU A 160 -14.33 -19.44 -0.22
C LEU A 160 -15.04 -18.92 1.04
N ALA A 161 -16.21 -18.30 0.90
CA ALA A 161 -17.01 -17.84 2.04
C ALA A 161 -17.52 -19.02 2.88
N ASP A 162 -18.05 -20.08 2.24
CA ASP A 162 -18.52 -21.30 2.89
C ASP A 162 -17.38 -21.98 3.67
N PHE A 163 -16.20 -22.07 3.07
CA PHE A 163 -15.02 -22.60 3.75
C PHE A 163 -14.61 -21.76 4.96
N THR A 164 -14.61 -20.45 4.82
CA THR A 164 -14.27 -19.53 5.92
C THR A 164 -15.24 -19.71 7.09
N GLU A 165 -16.54 -19.81 6.82
CA GLU A 165 -17.56 -20.07 7.85
C GLU A 165 -17.37 -21.42 8.54
N LEU A 166 -17.09 -22.48 7.76
CA LEU A 166 -16.82 -23.81 8.28
C LEU A 166 -15.61 -23.79 9.24
N ARG A 167 -14.54 -23.11 8.84
CA ARG A 167 -13.31 -23.03 9.62
C ARG A 167 -13.48 -22.20 10.91
N GLU A 168 -14.20 -21.10 10.85
CA GLU A 168 -14.50 -20.30 12.07
C GLU A 168 -15.36 -21.10 13.06
N LYS A 169 -16.35 -21.84 12.60
CA LYS A 169 -17.14 -22.75 13.45
C LYS A 169 -16.26 -23.82 14.10
N ALA A 170 -15.30 -24.41 13.36
CA ALA A 170 -14.37 -25.37 13.90
C ALA A 170 -13.45 -24.75 14.99
N LYS A 171 -12.93 -23.54 14.76
CA LYS A 171 -12.15 -22.80 15.77
C LYS A 171 -12.96 -22.45 17.02
N GLU A 172 -14.24 -22.13 16.88
CA GLU A 172 -15.13 -21.84 18.01
C GLU A 172 -15.40 -23.11 18.84
N ALA A 173 -15.60 -24.26 18.18
CA ALA A 173 -15.80 -25.53 18.83
C ALA A 173 -14.54 -25.97 19.62
N ASP A 174 -13.36 -25.82 19.04
CA ASP A 174 -12.06 -26.16 19.66
C ASP A 174 -11.77 -25.31 20.91
N ARG A 175 -12.22 -24.04 20.96
CA ARG A 175 -12.10 -23.19 22.17
C ARG A 175 -12.97 -23.65 23.34
N GLY A 176 -13.98 -24.49 23.09
CA GLY A 176 -14.91 -24.99 24.09
C GLY A 176 -14.49 -26.35 24.69
N ASP A 177 -13.72 -27.16 23.99
CA ASP A 177 -13.30 -28.47 24.37
C ASP A 177 -11.83 -28.54 24.80
N VAL A 178 -11.56 -28.75 26.07
CA VAL A 178 -10.21 -28.83 26.66
C VAL A 178 -9.51 -30.16 26.38
N GLU A 179 -10.21 -31.17 25.84
CA GLU A 179 -9.66 -32.52 25.56
C GLU A 179 -9.94 -32.93 24.11
N GLY A 180 -9.06 -32.57 23.19
CA GLY A 180 -9.02 -33.06 21.83
C GLY A 180 -9.08 -31.98 20.77
N ALA A 181 -7.94 -31.35 20.50
CA ALA A 181 -7.80 -30.44 19.34
C ALA A 181 -8.28 -31.15 18.07
N SER A 182 -9.41 -30.71 17.55
CA SER A 182 -9.93 -31.17 16.26
C SER A 182 -9.07 -30.58 15.16
N GLU A 183 -8.59 -31.39 14.24
CA GLU A 183 -7.82 -30.93 13.09
C GLU A 183 -8.66 -29.91 12.29
N LEU A 184 -8.13 -28.70 12.12
CA LEU A 184 -8.87 -27.62 11.45
C LEU A 184 -9.09 -27.97 9.97
N PRO A 185 -10.27 -27.66 9.39
CA PRO A 185 -10.60 -27.97 8.01
C PRO A 185 -9.56 -27.43 7.02
N VAL A 186 -9.17 -28.27 6.05
CA VAL A 186 -8.40 -27.91 4.86
C VAL A 186 -9.34 -27.66 3.68
N LEU A 187 -8.92 -26.86 2.70
CA LEU A 187 -9.69 -26.54 1.51
C LEU A 187 -9.27 -27.44 0.34
N PRO A 188 -10.09 -28.43 -0.08
CA PRO A 188 -9.80 -29.18 -1.29
C PRO A 188 -9.98 -28.30 -2.52
N VAL A 189 -9.00 -28.33 -3.42
CA VAL A 189 -9.00 -27.51 -4.64
C VAL A 189 -8.56 -28.31 -5.85
N VAL A 190 -9.08 -27.94 -7.02
CA VAL A 190 -8.60 -28.40 -8.32
C VAL A 190 -8.33 -27.15 -9.16
N PHE A 191 -7.11 -27.02 -9.65
CA PHE A 191 -6.69 -25.96 -10.55
C PHE A 191 -6.23 -26.54 -11.89
N ARG A 192 -6.61 -25.92 -12.99
CA ARG A 192 -6.00 -26.16 -14.28
C ARG A 192 -4.78 -25.24 -14.41
N GLN A 193 -3.61 -25.87 -14.60
CA GLN A 193 -2.35 -25.18 -14.76
C GLN A 193 -2.21 -24.56 -16.16
N PRO A 194 -1.28 -23.60 -16.38
CA PRO A 194 -1.06 -22.99 -17.69
C PRO A 194 -0.66 -23.98 -18.80
N ASP A 195 -0.08 -25.11 -18.45
CA ASP A 195 0.28 -26.20 -19.40
C ASP A 195 -0.92 -27.13 -19.73
N GLY A 196 -2.10 -26.88 -19.15
CA GLY A 196 -3.31 -27.64 -19.31
C GLY A 196 -3.46 -28.83 -18.36
N SER A 197 -2.48 -29.15 -17.54
CA SER A 197 -2.60 -30.21 -16.51
C SER A 197 -3.53 -29.78 -15.38
N GLU A 198 -4.13 -30.75 -14.70
CA GLU A 198 -4.91 -30.49 -13.49
C GLU A 198 -4.09 -30.80 -12.25
N LEU A 199 -4.11 -29.88 -11.31
CA LEU A 199 -3.50 -29.99 -9.98
C LEU A 199 -4.61 -30.11 -8.95
N GLU A 200 -4.60 -31.22 -8.20
CA GLU A 200 -5.48 -31.48 -7.07
C GLU A 200 -4.68 -31.34 -5.77
N ALA A 201 -5.18 -30.57 -4.80
CA ALA A 201 -4.50 -30.35 -3.54
C ALA A 201 -5.48 -30.01 -2.41
N ASP A 202 -5.07 -30.32 -1.18
CA ASP A 202 -5.73 -29.88 0.05
C ASP A 202 -4.93 -28.72 0.65
N LEU A 203 -5.52 -27.52 0.68
CA LEU A 203 -4.86 -26.32 1.18
C LEU A 203 -5.19 -26.08 2.65
N ALA A 204 -4.21 -26.21 3.52
CA ALA A 204 -4.28 -25.70 4.88
C ALA A 204 -3.92 -24.20 4.85
N PRO A 205 -4.82 -23.29 5.24
CA PRO A 205 -4.47 -21.89 5.25
C PRO A 205 -3.52 -21.54 6.39
N GLU A 206 -2.63 -20.58 6.14
CA GLU A 206 -1.74 -19.98 7.13
C GLU A 206 -2.44 -18.83 7.84
N THR A 207 -2.32 -18.75 9.17
CA THR A 207 -2.77 -17.57 9.92
C THR A 207 -1.75 -16.46 9.73
N VAL A 208 -2.19 -15.29 9.30
CA VAL A 208 -1.31 -14.15 9.00
C VAL A 208 -1.86 -12.85 9.61
N CYS A 209 -1.00 -11.84 9.74
CA CYS A 209 -1.45 -10.46 9.95
C CYS A 209 -2.37 -10.02 8.80
N SER A 210 -3.62 -9.69 9.08
CA SER A 210 -4.61 -9.25 8.09
C SER A 210 -4.36 -7.79 7.67
N ILE A 211 -3.23 -7.55 7.00
CA ILE A 211 -2.80 -6.25 6.48
C ILE A 211 -2.59 -6.38 4.98
N PRO A 212 -3.54 -5.94 4.14
CA PRO A 212 -3.36 -5.94 2.69
C PRO A 212 -2.17 -5.07 2.27
N ILE A 213 -1.29 -5.63 1.44
CA ILE A 213 -0.16 -4.93 0.87
C ILE A 213 -0.43 -4.71 -0.62
N ASN A 214 -0.55 -3.46 -1.03
CA ASN A 214 -0.91 -3.04 -2.38
C ASN A 214 0.24 -2.35 -3.08
N VAL A 215 0.22 -2.33 -4.41
CA VAL A 215 1.11 -1.52 -5.24
C VAL A 215 0.32 -0.43 -5.94
N SER A 216 0.80 0.81 -5.84
CA SER A 216 0.25 1.97 -6.54
C SER A 216 1.18 2.38 -7.67
N GLU A 217 0.64 2.69 -8.85
CA GLU A 217 1.40 3.12 -10.03
C GLU A 217 1.96 4.56 -9.94
N ARG A 218 1.98 5.16 -8.75
CA ARG A 218 2.58 6.48 -8.54
C ARG A 218 4.10 6.43 -8.68
N ASP A 219 4.68 7.39 -9.39
CA ASP A 219 6.13 7.50 -9.61
C ASP A 219 6.91 8.08 -8.43
N ALA A 220 6.23 8.49 -7.36
CA ALA A 220 6.90 8.97 -6.17
C ALA A 220 7.71 7.85 -5.49
N VAL A 221 8.91 8.17 -5.01
CA VAL A 221 9.70 7.27 -4.14
C VAL A 221 9.11 7.35 -2.75
N ASN A 222 8.06 6.58 -2.50
CA ASN A 222 7.29 6.62 -1.25
C ASN A 222 6.51 5.32 -1.01
N ALA A 223 6.11 5.11 0.24
CA ALA A 223 5.08 4.19 0.67
C ALA A 223 4.15 4.91 1.65
N ASN A 224 2.98 4.39 1.93
CA ASN A 224 2.12 4.91 2.98
C ASN A 224 1.10 3.88 3.46
N THR A 225 0.53 4.14 4.62
CA THR A 225 -0.63 3.41 5.13
C THR A 225 -1.81 4.33 5.42
N GLY A 226 -3.02 3.85 5.13
CA GLY A 226 -4.28 4.43 5.58
C GLY A 226 -4.69 3.97 6.99
N GLY A 227 -3.88 3.12 7.64
CA GLY A 227 -4.10 2.52 8.96
C GLY A 227 -4.73 1.13 8.92
N THR A 228 -5.07 0.60 7.75
CA THR A 228 -5.61 -0.75 7.56
C THR A 228 -4.91 -1.56 6.48
N SER A 229 -4.21 -0.89 5.57
CA SER A 229 -3.46 -1.49 4.46
C SER A 229 -2.22 -0.66 4.20
N VAL A 230 -1.23 -1.26 3.55
CA VAL A 230 0.00 -0.63 3.09
C VAL A 230 -0.06 -0.43 1.58
N ASN A 231 0.41 0.71 1.08
CA ASN A 231 0.53 0.99 -0.35
C ASN A 231 1.99 1.31 -0.69
N MET A 232 2.61 0.45 -1.45
CA MET A 232 3.96 0.64 -2.00
C MET A 232 3.86 1.35 -3.35
N PHE A 233 4.62 2.42 -3.57
CA PHE A 233 4.54 3.15 -4.83
C PHE A 233 5.56 2.60 -5.83
N ARG A 234 5.17 2.59 -7.12
CA ARG A 234 6.04 2.15 -8.22
C ARG A 234 7.41 2.84 -8.20
N GLY A 235 7.43 4.15 -7.95
CA GLY A 235 8.68 4.91 -7.88
C GLY A 235 9.64 4.37 -6.80
N LEU A 236 9.14 3.95 -5.65
CA LEU A 236 9.93 3.31 -4.59
C LEU A 236 10.51 1.98 -5.08
N LEU A 237 9.66 1.12 -5.65
CA LEU A 237 10.06 -0.22 -6.11
C LEU A 237 11.05 -0.15 -7.28
N THR A 238 10.98 0.91 -8.10
CA THR A 238 11.96 1.18 -9.16
C THR A 238 13.29 1.68 -8.59
N TYR A 239 13.24 2.48 -7.53
CA TYR A 239 14.43 3.02 -6.87
C TYR A 239 15.17 1.96 -6.03
N MET A 240 14.43 1.14 -5.28
CA MET A 240 14.97 0.10 -4.41
C MET A 240 14.99 -1.26 -5.12
N GLN A 241 16.20 -1.73 -5.49
CA GLN A 241 16.37 -3.00 -6.16
C GLN A 241 16.62 -4.17 -5.19
N ASN A 242 17.12 -3.89 -3.98
CA ASN A 242 17.34 -4.89 -2.93
C ASN A 242 16.00 -5.19 -2.23
N ASP A 243 15.65 -6.46 -2.09
CA ASP A 243 14.40 -6.89 -1.48
C ASP A 243 14.38 -6.70 0.05
N ASP A 244 15.52 -6.82 0.73
CA ASP A 244 15.62 -6.51 2.16
C ASP A 244 15.36 -5.03 2.44
N ASP A 245 15.89 -4.13 1.59
CA ASP A 245 15.61 -2.70 1.71
C ASP A 245 14.10 -2.39 1.54
N VAL A 246 13.45 -3.05 0.57
CA VAL A 246 11.99 -2.94 0.38
C VAL A 246 11.25 -3.54 1.57
N ALA A 247 11.70 -4.68 2.10
CA ALA A 247 11.10 -5.34 3.26
C ALA A 247 11.15 -4.46 4.52
N ILE A 248 12.26 -3.74 4.74
CA ILE A 248 12.39 -2.78 5.84
C ILE A 248 11.35 -1.66 5.73
N VAL A 249 11.09 -1.15 4.51
CA VAL A 249 10.06 -0.13 4.30
C VAL A 249 8.65 -0.72 4.51
N VAL A 250 8.37 -1.92 3.99
CA VAL A 250 7.09 -2.62 4.23
C VAL A 250 6.88 -2.85 5.72
N ALA A 251 7.92 -3.29 6.44
CA ALA A 251 7.87 -3.52 7.88
C ALA A 251 7.60 -2.22 8.67
N HIS A 252 8.19 -1.09 8.26
CA HIS A 252 7.89 0.22 8.84
C HIS A 252 6.41 0.61 8.67
N GLU A 253 5.85 0.42 7.46
CA GLU A 253 4.43 0.69 7.20
C GLU A 253 3.51 -0.26 7.99
N ILE A 254 3.89 -1.55 8.12
CA ILE A 254 3.22 -2.50 9.01
C ILE A 254 3.30 -2.02 10.47
N GLY A 255 4.44 -1.47 10.91
CA GLY A 255 4.61 -0.84 12.21
C GLY A 255 3.59 0.26 12.48
N HIS A 256 3.32 1.12 11.49
CA HIS A 256 2.25 2.12 11.59
C HIS A 256 0.85 1.50 11.76
N VAL A 257 0.56 0.39 11.09
CA VAL A 257 -0.74 -0.30 11.19
C VAL A 257 -0.89 -0.96 12.56
N ILE A 258 0.11 -1.73 13.00
CA ILE A 258 0.13 -2.42 14.30
C ILE A 258 0.10 -1.40 15.44
N GLY A 259 0.91 -0.34 15.36
CA GLY A 259 0.94 0.77 16.32
C GLY A 259 -0.35 1.61 16.34
N ARG A 260 -1.29 1.38 15.40
CA ARG A 260 -2.57 2.13 15.28
C ARG A 260 -2.36 3.63 15.13
N HIS A 261 -1.30 4.05 14.42
CA HIS A 261 -0.88 5.45 14.35
C HIS A 261 -1.90 6.35 13.68
N VAL A 262 -2.54 5.91 12.58
CA VAL A 262 -3.55 6.70 11.86
C VAL A 262 -4.77 7.01 12.73
N PRO A 263 -5.40 6.04 13.43
CA PRO A 263 -6.45 6.35 14.41
C PRO A 263 -5.99 7.26 15.55
N LYS A 264 -4.79 7.03 16.09
CA LYS A 264 -4.21 7.88 17.15
C LYS A 264 -4.02 9.32 16.67
N GLN A 265 -3.48 9.52 15.45
CA GLN A 265 -3.30 10.84 14.83
C GLN A 265 -4.65 11.54 14.59
N ARG A 266 -5.66 10.83 14.06
CA ARG A 266 -7.00 11.40 13.89
C ARG A 266 -7.58 11.88 15.22
N ARG A 267 -7.48 11.07 16.28
CA ARG A 267 -7.93 11.46 17.61
C ARG A 267 -7.18 12.70 18.12
N ASN A 268 -5.86 12.74 17.98
CA ASN A 268 -5.04 13.89 18.38
C ASN A 268 -5.43 15.15 17.59
N SER A 269 -5.72 15.04 16.30
CA SER A 269 -6.18 16.16 15.47
C SER A 269 -7.53 16.71 15.92
N TYR A 270 -8.49 15.84 16.31
CA TYR A 270 -9.77 16.25 16.88
C TYR A 270 -9.58 16.96 18.22
N THR A 271 -8.76 16.39 19.11
CA THR A 271 -8.48 16.99 20.42
C THR A 271 -7.77 18.34 20.29
N SER A 272 -6.77 18.43 19.41
CA SER A 272 -6.05 19.68 19.12
C SER A 272 -6.99 20.73 18.52
N GLY A 273 -7.87 20.32 17.61
CA GLY A 273 -8.90 21.21 17.03
C GLY A 273 -9.84 21.74 18.10
N MET A 274 -10.32 20.91 19.02
CA MET A 274 -11.18 21.37 20.14
C MET A 274 -10.44 22.32 21.10
N ILE A 275 -9.17 22.06 21.40
CA ILE A 275 -8.35 22.93 22.24
C ILE A 275 -8.07 24.27 21.52
N VAL A 276 -7.72 24.21 20.23
CA VAL A 276 -7.38 25.40 19.43
C VAL A 276 -8.60 26.26 19.12
N TRP A 277 -9.77 25.67 18.88
CA TRP A 277 -11.00 26.41 18.55
C TRP A 277 -11.93 26.62 19.75
N GLY A 278 -11.96 25.72 20.71
CA GLY A 278 -12.82 25.84 21.89
C GLY A 278 -12.33 26.85 22.91
N VAL A 279 -11.03 26.95 23.16
CA VAL A 279 -10.46 27.93 24.12
C VAL A 279 -10.42 29.36 23.56
N PRO A 280 -10.02 29.60 22.29
CA PRO A 280 -10.03 30.96 21.72
C PRO A 280 -11.43 31.52 21.49
N LEU A 281 -12.44 30.68 21.19
CA LEU A 281 -13.85 31.14 21.10
C LEU A 281 -14.36 31.64 22.46
N ALA A 282 -13.91 31.08 23.56
CA ALA A 282 -14.25 31.52 24.91
C ALA A 282 -13.48 32.78 25.36
N LEU A 283 -12.33 33.11 24.73
CA LEU A 283 -11.41 34.19 25.13
C LEU A 283 -11.21 35.29 24.07
N GLY A 284 -11.88 35.22 22.90
CA GLY A 284 -11.74 36.22 21.82
C GLY A 284 -10.56 35.93 20.88
N ALA A 285 -10.85 35.29 19.76
CA ALA A 285 -9.93 34.53 18.88
C ALA A 285 -8.75 35.28 18.24
N SER A 286 -8.70 36.60 18.24
CA SER A 286 -7.74 37.35 17.40
C SER A 286 -6.38 37.62 18.04
N ILE A 287 -6.21 37.42 19.32
CA ILE A 287 -4.96 37.71 20.04
C ILE A 287 -4.04 36.48 20.15
N PHE A 288 -4.62 35.29 20.11
CA PHE A 288 -3.89 34.03 20.33
C PHE A 288 -3.09 33.56 19.12
N ASP A 289 -3.57 33.80 17.90
CA ASP A 289 -2.97 33.26 16.67
C ASP A 289 -1.69 34.00 16.25
N GLY A 290 -1.60 35.30 16.49
CA GLY A 290 -0.44 36.11 16.09
C GLY A 290 0.75 36.03 17.03
N PHE A 291 0.55 35.88 18.33
CA PHE A 291 1.62 35.97 19.32
C PHE A 291 2.18 34.59 19.73
N PHE A 292 1.32 33.62 19.95
CA PHE A 292 1.73 32.27 20.37
C PHE A 292 2.09 31.34 19.21
N GLY A 293 1.48 31.51 18.03
CA GLY A 293 1.75 30.68 16.85
C GLY A 293 3.21 30.77 16.41
N SER A 294 3.74 31.97 16.25
CA SER A 294 5.12 32.19 15.78
C SER A 294 6.20 31.86 16.83
N ALA A 295 5.87 31.89 18.11
CA ALA A 295 6.77 31.50 19.19
C ALA A 295 6.86 29.98 19.32
N LEU A 296 5.74 29.28 19.18
CA LEU A 296 5.67 27.82 19.20
C LEU A 296 6.32 27.19 17.96
N GLU A 297 6.17 27.82 16.78
CA GLU A 297 6.82 27.39 15.53
C GLU A 297 8.35 27.44 15.65
N ARG A 298 8.89 28.51 16.22
CA ARG A 298 10.33 28.64 16.49
C ARG A 298 10.85 27.65 17.54
N TRP A 299 10.05 27.37 18.55
CA TRP A 299 10.41 26.41 19.60
C TRP A 299 10.35 24.96 19.09
N ALA A 300 9.37 24.65 18.24
CA ALA A 300 9.18 23.30 17.67
C ALA A 300 10.03 23.02 16.40
N GLY A 301 10.68 24.04 15.83
CA GLY A 301 11.49 23.90 14.62
C GLY A 301 10.69 23.49 13.37
N VAL A 302 9.41 23.90 13.27
CA VAL A 302 8.50 23.56 12.18
C VAL A 302 8.33 24.76 11.26
N GLU A 303 8.73 24.64 9.98
CA GLU A 303 8.43 25.64 8.95
C GLU A 303 7.01 25.45 8.40
N THR A 304 6.17 26.49 8.46
CA THR A 304 4.78 26.42 7.99
C THR A 304 4.62 27.03 6.60
N PRO A 305 3.96 26.33 5.65
CA PRO A 305 3.54 26.93 4.38
C PRO A 305 2.41 27.95 4.58
N PRO A 306 2.30 28.98 3.72
CA PRO A 306 1.28 30.03 3.86
C PRO A 306 -0.15 29.46 3.76
N GLY A 307 -1.05 29.89 4.66
CA GLY A 307 -2.50 29.71 4.53
C GLY A 307 -3.18 28.68 5.43
N GLN A 308 -2.52 28.14 6.46
CA GLN A 308 -3.20 27.33 7.50
C GLN A 308 -2.86 27.87 8.89
N ALA A 309 -3.82 27.83 9.81
CA ALA A 309 -3.65 28.29 11.19
C ALA A 309 -2.46 27.58 11.86
N GLY A 310 -1.42 28.38 12.23
CA GLY A 310 -0.12 27.88 12.67
C GLY A 310 -0.18 26.95 13.87
N MET A 311 -1.05 27.27 14.84
CA MET A 311 -1.18 26.50 16.10
C MET A 311 -1.68 25.06 15.89
N THR A 312 -2.66 24.81 15.02
CA THR A 312 -3.18 23.46 14.74
C THR A 312 -2.10 22.59 14.11
N ARG A 313 -1.22 23.17 13.31
CA ARG A 313 -0.15 22.47 12.61
C ARG A 313 1.02 22.15 13.55
N VAL A 314 1.38 23.09 14.42
CA VAL A 314 2.42 22.89 15.43
C VAL A 314 2.00 21.82 16.43
N LEU A 315 0.76 21.85 16.92
CA LEU A 315 0.23 20.84 17.84
C LEU A 315 0.14 19.46 17.17
N ASN A 316 -0.27 19.38 15.91
CA ASN A 316 -0.26 18.12 15.17
C ASN A 316 1.16 17.60 14.90
N GLY A 317 2.11 18.48 14.62
CA GLY A 317 3.53 18.14 14.44
C GLY A 317 4.23 17.75 15.73
N VAL A 318 3.91 18.40 16.85
CA VAL A 318 4.53 18.15 18.16
C VAL A 318 3.88 16.96 18.88
N LEU A 319 2.55 16.80 18.77
CA LEU A 319 1.80 15.79 19.55
C LEU A 319 1.74 14.40 18.90
N GLY A 320 2.38 14.17 17.75
CA GLY A 320 2.22 12.86 17.20
C GLY A 320 3.18 12.40 16.11
N THR A 321 3.54 13.24 15.14
CA THR A 321 4.17 12.73 13.92
C THR A 321 5.55 12.12 14.18
N ARG A 322 6.42 12.82 14.89
CA ARG A 322 7.80 12.35 15.15
C ARG A 322 7.84 11.14 16.09
N SER A 323 7.00 11.11 17.13
CA SER A 323 6.94 9.97 18.04
C SER A 323 6.35 8.74 17.37
N PHE A 324 5.34 8.89 16.50
CA PHE A 324 4.77 7.79 15.75
C PHE A 324 5.72 7.25 14.68
N GLU A 325 6.55 8.11 14.06
CA GLU A 325 7.60 7.62 13.15
C GLU A 325 8.65 6.78 13.90
N ARG A 326 9.08 7.23 15.09
CA ARG A 326 10.03 6.45 15.92
C ARG A 326 9.43 5.15 16.43
N GLU A 327 8.16 5.14 16.83
CA GLU A 327 7.45 3.94 17.24
C GLU A 327 7.29 2.98 16.03
N ALA A 328 7.00 3.50 14.81
CA ALA A 328 6.91 2.70 13.61
C ALA A 328 8.28 2.13 13.18
N ASP A 329 9.34 2.90 13.29
CA ASP A 329 10.71 2.41 13.08
C ASP A 329 11.04 1.26 14.05
N TYR A 330 10.75 1.45 15.32
CA TYR A 330 11.05 0.45 16.35
C TYR A 330 10.25 -0.83 16.16
N ILE A 331 8.92 -0.75 16.00
CA ILE A 331 8.07 -1.91 15.71
C ILE A 331 8.48 -2.55 14.38
N GLY A 332 8.72 -1.73 13.34
CA GLY A 332 9.12 -2.20 12.01
C GLY A 332 10.43 -2.98 12.00
N MET A 333 11.40 -2.59 12.83
CA MET A 333 12.64 -3.34 12.99
C MET A 333 12.39 -4.75 13.57
N TYR A 334 11.51 -4.91 14.54
CA TYR A 334 11.10 -6.22 15.04
C TYR A 334 10.32 -7.01 13.99
N VAL A 335 9.40 -6.37 13.27
CA VAL A 335 8.65 -7.01 12.18
C VAL A 335 9.60 -7.54 11.10
N ALA A 336 10.58 -6.74 10.66
CA ALA A 336 11.57 -7.15 9.69
C ALA A 336 12.44 -8.32 10.22
N ALA A 337 12.94 -8.19 11.43
CA ALA A 337 13.81 -9.19 12.06
C ALA A 337 13.12 -10.55 12.23
N ARG A 338 11.86 -10.56 12.68
CA ARG A 338 11.04 -11.79 12.80
C ARG A 338 10.76 -12.41 11.44
N GLY A 339 10.50 -11.61 10.42
CA GLY A 339 10.31 -12.07 9.04
C GLY A 339 11.58 -12.51 8.32
N GLY A 340 12.70 -12.62 9.02
CA GLY A 340 13.97 -13.13 8.46
C GLY A 340 14.72 -12.13 7.57
N VAL A 341 14.35 -10.84 7.57
CA VAL A 341 15.00 -9.80 6.78
C VAL A 341 16.38 -9.47 7.33
N ASP A 342 17.35 -9.25 6.43
CA ASP A 342 18.65 -8.70 6.81
C ASP A 342 18.51 -7.21 7.20
N ILE A 343 18.54 -6.96 8.51
CA ILE A 343 18.43 -5.61 9.08
C ILE A 343 19.77 -4.91 9.28
N SER A 344 20.88 -5.51 8.87
CA SER A 344 22.24 -5.00 9.09
C SER A 344 22.49 -3.61 8.50
N ASN A 345 21.72 -3.22 7.48
CA ASN A 345 21.82 -1.95 6.77
C ASN A 345 20.59 -1.02 6.94
N ALA A 346 19.71 -1.32 7.91
CA ALA A 346 18.42 -0.65 8.03
C ALA A 346 18.51 0.88 8.20
N GLU A 347 19.50 1.37 8.97
CA GLU A 347 19.71 2.81 9.15
C GLU A 347 20.04 3.55 7.84
N ASN A 348 20.68 2.87 6.88
CA ASN A 348 21.04 3.44 5.58
C ASN A 348 19.86 3.45 4.60
N VAL A 349 18.90 2.54 4.74
CA VAL A 349 17.66 2.51 3.93
C VAL A 349 16.93 3.84 4.07
N PHE A 350 16.69 4.28 5.31
CA PHE A 350 16.03 5.56 5.56
C PHE A 350 16.93 6.77 5.27
N ALA A 351 18.27 6.64 5.46
CA ALA A 351 19.22 7.68 5.07
C ALA A 351 19.22 7.94 3.55
N ALA A 352 18.96 6.92 2.74
CA ALA A 352 18.86 7.06 1.28
C ALA A 352 17.72 8.00 0.87
N PHE A 353 16.60 7.99 1.56
CA PHE A 353 15.48 8.92 1.30
C PHE A 353 15.85 10.38 1.53
N SER A 354 16.73 10.69 2.50
CA SER A 354 17.18 12.05 2.76
C SER A 354 17.97 12.66 1.58
N LYS A 355 18.61 11.81 0.78
CA LYS A 355 19.40 12.21 -0.40
C LYS A 355 18.53 12.51 -1.61
N LEU A 356 17.30 11.99 -1.66
CA LEU A 356 16.42 12.14 -2.82
C LEU A 356 15.85 13.54 -2.99
N SER A 357 15.80 14.36 -1.99
CA SER A 357 15.69 15.81 -2.06
C SER A 357 15.36 16.49 -0.72
N PRO A 358 16.13 17.44 -0.26
CA PRO A 358 15.74 18.34 0.83
C PRO A 358 14.59 19.29 0.44
N THR A 359 14.31 19.46 -0.85
CA THR A 359 13.37 20.46 -1.38
C THR A 359 12.30 19.90 -2.31
N SER A 360 12.27 18.58 -2.60
CA SER A 360 11.29 18.05 -3.54
C SER A 360 9.88 18.06 -2.98
N THR A 361 8.97 18.58 -3.78
CA THR A 361 7.52 18.57 -3.60
C THR A 361 6.93 17.15 -3.59
N TYR A 362 7.73 16.11 -3.82
CA TYR A 362 7.30 14.73 -3.98
C TYR A 362 7.64 13.88 -2.75
N GLY A 363 6.65 13.65 -1.93
CA GLY A 363 6.46 12.41 -1.18
C GLY A 363 7.20 12.21 0.14
N VAL A 364 8.39 12.73 0.36
CA VAL A 364 9.18 12.49 1.59
C VAL A 364 8.66 13.26 2.82
N ARG A 365 7.61 14.06 2.67
CA ARG A 365 7.00 14.82 3.77
C ARG A 365 6.23 13.97 4.78
N THR A 366 5.84 12.74 4.42
CA THR A 366 5.10 11.86 5.32
C THR A 366 5.99 11.20 6.36
N HIS A 367 7.25 10.93 6.01
CA HIS A 367 8.23 10.25 6.86
C HIS A 367 9.56 11.01 6.89
N PRO A 368 9.66 12.13 7.62
CA PRO A 368 10.88 12.93 7.66
C PRO A 368 12.03 12.10 8.26
N THR A 369 13.13 11.99 7.51
CA THR A 369 14.35 11.33 7.98
C THR A 369 15.19 12.33 8.77
N THR A 370 15.52 11.98 10.01
CA THR A 370 16.38 12.78 10.86
C THR A 370 17.57 11.94 11.37
N PRO A 371 18.72 12.56 11.71
CA PRO A 371 19.82 11.83 12.34
C PRO A 371 19.38 11.08 13.60
N GLU A 372 18.42 11.63 14.35
CA GLU A 372 17.83 10.99 15.52
C GLU A 372 17.13 9.66 15.18
N ARG A 373 16.34 9.61 14.06
CA ARG A 373 15.70 8.38 13.59
C ARG A 373 16.75 7.31 13.22
N GLN A 374 17.79 7.71 12.48
CA GLN A 374 18.86 6.79 12.10
C GLN A 374 19.55 6.15 13.32
N LEU A 375 19.83 6.95 14.36
CA LEU A 375 20.40 6.46 15.59
C LEU A 375 19.41 5.56 16.37
N ALA A 376 18.13 5.86 16.35
CA ALA A 376 17.10 5.03 16.97
C ALA A 376 16.94 3.66 16.27
N ILE A 377 16.97 3.64 14.92
CA ILE A 377 16.96 2.41 14.12
C ILE A 377 18.19 1.55 14.44
N LYS A 378 19.38 2.17 14.49
CA LYS A 378 20.61 1.48 14.87
C LYS A 378 20.51 0.87 16.27
N ALA A 379 20.01 1.63 17.25
CA ALA A 379 19.83 1.13 18.61
C ALA A 379 18.82 -0.03 18.68
N ALA A 380 17.73 0.04 17.92
CA ALA A 380 16.75 -1.05 17.81
C ALA A 380 17.39 -2.32 17.19
N ARG A 381 18.22 -2.17 16.14
CA ARG A 381 18.97 -3.28 15.57
C ARG A 381 19.92 -3.93 16.59
N GLU A 382 20.71 -3.14 17.29
CA GLU A 382 21.63 -3.63 18.34
C GLU A 382 20.89 -4.35 19.46
N GLU A 383 19.72 -3.87 19.86
CA GLU A 383 18.84 -4.52 20.85
C GLU A 383 18.31 -5.87 20.32
N ILE A 384 17.85 -5.93 19.07
CA ILE A 384 17.37 -7.16 18.43
C ILE A 384 18.50 -8.20 18.31
N GLU A 385 19.70 -7.77 17.89
CA GLU A 385 20.88 -8.64 17.82
C GLU A 385 21.26 -9.19 19.20
N ALA A 386 21.20 -8.37 20.24
CA ALA A 386 21.44 -8.82 21.62
C ALA A 386 20.40 -9.83 22.08
N LYS A 387 19.11 -9.62 21.82
CA LYS A 387 18.05 -10.58 22.15
C LYS A 387 18.23 -11.91 21.39
N ARG A 388 18.58 -11.87 20.10
CA ARG A 388 18.90 -13.08 19.33
C ARG A 388 20.07 -13.85 19.95
N ALA A 389 21.15 -13.16 20.30
CA ALA A 389 22.32 -13.78 20.92
C ALA A 389 22.01 -14.39 22.29
N ALA A 390 21.04 -13.83 23.01
CA ALA A 390 20.56 -14.34 24.30
C ALA A 390 19.50 -15.45 24.17
N GLY A 391 19.03 -15.76 22.97
CA GLY A 391 17.91 -16.70 22.73
C GLY A 391 16.58 -16.17 23.27
N GLU A 392 16.42 -14.84 23.36
CA GLU A 392 15.20 -14.20 23.80
C GLU A 392 14.22 -14.04 22.65
N LEU A 393 12.92 -14.03 22.95
CA LEU A 393 11.87 -13.75 21.97
C LEU A 393 12.02 -12.31 21.43
N LEU A 394 11.87 -12.18 20.13
CA LEU A 394 11.93 -10.88 19.45
C LEU A 394 10.60 -10.13 19.61
N ILE A 395 10.33 -9.65 20.80
CA ILE A 395 9.16 -8.82 21.13
C ILE A 395 9.66 -7.42 21.50
N PRO A 396 9.04 -6.33 20.96
CA PRO A 396 9.36 -4.96 21.36
C PRO A 396 9.24 -4.79 22.87
N ASN A 397 10.15 -4.03 23.50
CA ASN A 397 10.06 -3.75 24.93
C ASN A 397 8.77 -2.99 25.25
N ASP A 398 8.20 -3.24 26.42
CA ASP A 398 6.92 -2.66 26.86
C ASP A 398 5.75 -2.89 25.89
N TRP A 399 5.79 -4.02 25.12
CA TRP A 399 4.73 -4.37 24.18
C TRP A 399 3.39 -4.50 24.93
N PRO A 400 2.36 -3.70 24.58
CA PRO A 400 1.16 -3.56 25.40
C PRO A 400 0.16 -4.71 25.26
N PHE A 401 0.42 -5.69 24.38
CA PHE A 401 -0.50 -6.78 24.10
C PHE A 401 0.13 -8.13 24.44
N PRO A 402 -0.65 -9.10 24.94
CA PRO A 402 -0.15 -10.46 25.13
C PRO A 402 0.25 -11.05 23.77
N VAL A 403 1.46 -11.58 23.67
CA VAL A 403 1.92 -12.38 22.54
C VAL A 403 1.73 -13.84 22.93
N PRO A 404 0.99 -14.65 22.16
CA PRO A 404 0.85 -16.07 22.42
C PRO A 404 2.22 -16.77 22.35
N LEU A 405 2.69 -17.30 23.45
CA LEU A 405 4.01 -17.94 23.56
C LEU A 405 4.15 -19.22 22.74
N GLU A 406 3.03 -19.88 22.43
CA GLU A 406 3.01 -21.14 21.65
C GLU A 406 3.35 -20.92 20.16
N GLU A 407 2.99 -19.76 19.58
CA GLU A 407 3.34 -19.41 18.20
C GLU A 407 4.81 -19.01 18.05
N ASP A 408 5.43 -18.48 19.12
CA ASP A 408 6.83 -18.03 19.09
C ASP A 408 7.83 -19.14 19.45
N ALA A 409 7.42 -20.18 20.18
CA ALA A 409 8.29 -21.30 20.53
C ALA A 409 8.67 -22.16 19.31
N ALA A 410 7.78 -22.28 18.33
CA ALA A 410 8.05 -22.99 17.08
C ALA A 410 9.12 -22.30 16.21
N LEU A 411 9.26 -20.97 16.33
CA LEU A 411 10.27 -20.19 15.60
C LEU A 411 11.68 -20.29 16.23
N ALA A 412 11.76 -20.57 17.52
CA ALA A 412 13.03 -20.75 18.21
C ALA A 412 13.73 -22.09 17.88
N GLU A 413 12.97 -23.08 17.40
CA GLU A 413 13.50 -24.41 17.03
C GLU A 413 13.97 -24.51 15.57
N THR A 414 13.65 -23.51 14.71
CA THR A 414 13.96 -23.54 13.26
C THR A 414 15.11 -22.63 12.85
N ASN A 415 15.79 -21.92 13.77
CA ASN A 415 16.96 -21.05 13.47
C ASN A 415 18.28 -21.62 14.03
#